data_f9e0c770cb4c029b0d050ac9c5f0358b
#
_entry.id   f9e0c770cb4c029b0d050ac9c5f0358b
#
_cell.length_a   1.000
_cell.length_b   1.000
_cell.length_c   1.000
_cell.angle_alpha   90.00
_cell.angle_beta   90.00
_cell.angle_gamma   90.00
#
_symmetry.space_group_name_H-M   'P 1'
#
loop_
_entity.id
_entity.type
_entity.pdbx_description
1 polymer ?
#
loop_
_entity_poly.entity_id
_entity_poly.type
_entity_poly.pdbx_seq_one_letter_code
_entity_poly.pdbx_strand_id
1 'polypeptide(L)'
;MNHSHCKVMGRPATISFGGRYSWKNGHGVGVLLVVLFSVLLLPLAAAKARAAEESETELAKKTQNPVADLISLPLQNNMNGGIGPNNRMQNVLNVQPVIPISLNSEWNLITRTIMPIIAQPKLNTTSEDTWGLGDVNVTAFLSPANSGSFMWGVGPSIQLATGTHDATGTRQWAAGPSVVALTMQGPWVIGGLVQQVWSFAGNSDRRSLSQALVQPFINYNLPNGWYLTMSPIITADWEATNGNKWLVPVGGGAGKVFRIGKLPFNANVGYYANVVRPDPGPDWTVRLQIALLLPKSIFWN
;
A
#
# COMPACT_ATOMS: atom_id res chain seq x y z
N MET A 1 38.69 69.05 -15.48
CA MET A 1 37.67 69.56 -16.39
C MET A 1 36.48 68.64 -16.30
N ASN A 2 35.55 69.09 -15.57
CA ASN A 2 34.14 69.38 -15.90
C ASN A 2 33.26 68.20 -16.17
N HIS A 3 32.40 68.03 -15.25
CA HIS A 3 30.90 68.14 -15.24
C HIS A 3 30.17 66.92 -15.84
N SER A 4 29.11 66.35 -15.34
CA SER A 4 27.97 66.92 -14.59
C SER A 4 27.13 65.77 -13.97
N HIS A 5 26.44 66.10 -12.92
CA HIS A 5 25.33 65.42 -12.27
C HIS A 5 24.22 64.93 -13.22
N CYS A 6 23.65 63.79 -12.94
CA CYS A 6 22.20 63.67 -12.97
C CYS A 6 21.72 62.65 -11.93
N LYS A 7 21.00 63.16 -10.96
CA LYS A 7 20.30 62.46 -9.89
C LYS A 7 18.89 62.14 -10.41
N VAL A 8 18.51 60.88 -10.49
CA VAL A 8 17.08 60.54 -10.58
C VAL A 8 16.78 59.52 -9.49
N MET A 9 16.01 59.98 -8.52
CA MET A 9 15.37 59.18 -7.51
C MET A 9 14.24 58.37 -8.17
N GLY A 10 14.29 57.06 -8.06
CA GLY A 10 13.19 56.14 -8.31
C GLY A 10 13.05 55.16 -7.14
N ARG A 11 12.01 55.34 -6.35
CA ARG A 11 11.67 54.43 -5.24
C ARG A 11 11.31 53.05 -5.83
N PRO A 12 11.81 51.93 -5.29
CA PRO A 12 11.26 50.63 -5.62
C PRO A 12 9.90 50.48 -4.93
N ALA A 13 8.89 50.17 -5.72
CA ALA A 13 7.58 49.80 -5.23
C ALA A 13 7.69 48.40 -4.53
N THR A 14 7.42 48.41 -3.25
CA THR A 14 7.17 47.20 -2.44
C THR A 14 5.86 46.58 -2.87
N ILE A 15 5.91 45.52 -3.67
CA ILE A 15 4.77 44.67 -3.88
C ILE A 15 4.77 43.63 -2.76
N SER A 16 3.93 43.88 -1.76
CA SER A 16 3.60 42.93 -0.70
C SER A 16 2.66 41.89 -1.26
N PHE A 17 3.18 40.68 -1.59
CA PHE A 17 2.35 39.50 -1.74
C PHE A 17 2.19 38.81 -0.38
N GLY A 18 1.27 39.37 0.42
CA GLY A 18 0.72 38.70 1.60
C GLY A 18 -0.29 37.64 1.18
N GLY A 19 0.18 36.51 0.73
CA GLY A 19 -0.65 35.31 0.56
C GLY A 19 -0.50 34.42 1.78
N ARG A 20 -1.32 34.59 2.81
CA ARG A 20 -1.54 33.58 3.84
C ARG A 20 -2.22 32.39 3.18
N TYR A 21 -1.50 31.36 2.82
CA TYR A 21 -2.09 30.07 2.51
C TYR A 21 -2.59 29.45 3.81
N SER A 22 -3.86 29.70 4.09
CA SER A 22 -4.66 29.02 5.11
C SER A 22 -4.87 27.57 4.67
N TRP A 23 -4.44 26.62 5.47
CA TRP A 23 -4.78 25.20 5.38
C TRP A 23 -6.31 25.03 5.59
N LYS A 24 -7.11 25.25 4.57
CA LYS A 24 -8.57 25.07 4.59
C LYS A 24 -9.07 23.99 3.60
N ASN A 25 -8.25 23.09 3.14
CA ASN A 25 -8.71 22.06 2.21
C ASN A 25 -8.42 20.62 2.66
N GLY A 26 -8.55 20.35 3.98
CA GLY A 26 -8.65 18.98 4.49
C GLY A 26 -9.92 18.23 4.07
N HIS A 27 -10.85 18.90 3.40
CA HIS A 27 -12.15 18.32 3.02
C HIS A 27 -12.09 17.41 1.79
N GLY A 28 -11.08 17.53 0.92
CA GLY A 28 -11.00 16.74 -0.30
C GLY A 28 -10.72 15.23 -0.05
N VAL A 29 -9.82 14.93 0.86
CA VAL A 29 -9.47 13.53 1.20
C VAL A 29 -10.58 12.88 2.02
N GLY A 30 -11.20 13.63 2.94
CA GLY A 30 -12.35 13.17 3.70
C GLY A 30 -13.57 12.87 2.82
N VAL A 31 -13.85 13.70 1.82
CA VAL A 31 -14.94 13.51 0.88
C VAL A 31 -14.70 12.32 -0.04
N LEU A 32 -13.47 12.11 -0.52
CA LEU A 32 -13.12 10.94 -1.36
C LEU A 32 -13.25 9.63 -0.58
N LEU A 33 -12.81 9.60 0.68
CA LEU A 33 -12.98 8.46 1.57
C LEU A 33 -14.46 8.19 1.88
N VAL A 34 -15.27 9.21 2.10
CA VAL A 34 -16.70 9.08 2.35
C VAL A 34 -17.46 8.62 1.09
N VAL A 35 -17.09 9.11 -0.09
CA VAL A 35 -17.72 8.71 -1.36
C VAL A 35 -17.33 7.27 -1.72
N LEU A 36 -16.08 6.85 -1.57
CA LEU A 36 -15.65 5.45 -1.73
C LEU A 36 -16.36 4.52 -0.74
N PHE A 37 -16.54 4.95 0.50
CA PHE A 37 -17.27 4.20 1.51
C PHE A 37 -18.79 4.13 1.21
N SER A 38 -19.37 5.20 0.68
CA SER A 38 -20.80 5.28 0.37
C SER A 38 -21.19 4.44 -0.86
N VAL A 39 -20.32 4.39 -1.89
CA VAL A 39 -20.56 3.58 -3.09
C VAL A 39 -20.44 2.07 -2.77
N LEU A 40 -19.62 1.69 -1.79
CA LEU A 40 -19.49 0.29 -1.35
C LEU A 40 -20.64 -0.16 -0.43
N LEU A 41 -21.34 0.77 0.25
CA LEU A 41 -22.39 0.43 1.23
C LEU A 41 -23.77 0.23 0.58
N LEU A 42 -24.00 0.70 -0.64
CA LEU A 42 -25.31 0.64 -1.31
C LEU A 42 -25.81 -0.79 -1.64
N PRO A 43 -24.98 -1.80 -1.98
CA PRO A 43 -25.47 -3.17 -2.19
C PRO A 43 -25.63 -3.99 -0.90
N LEU A 44 -25.15 -3.48 0.25
CA LEU A 44 -25.14 -4.24 1.52
C LEU A 44 -26.51 -4.38 2.20
N ALA A 45 -27.49 -3.57 1.83
CA ALA A 45 -28.81 -3.59 2.45
C ALA A 45 -29.67 -4.81 2.03
N ALA A 46 -29.29 -5.56 1.01
CA ALA A 46 -30.10 -6.63 0.42
C ALA A 46 -29.62 -8.07 0.72
N ALA A 47 -28.44 -8.26 1.32
CA ALA A 47 -27.91 -9.61 1.56
C ALA A 47 -28.46 -10.25 2.84
N LYS A 48 -29.61 -10.89 2.77
CA LYS A 48 -30.08 -11.90 3.72
C LYS A 48 -29.30 -13.22 3.48
N ALA A 49 -28.03 -13.29 3.86
CA ALA A 49 -27.29 -14.55 3.82
C ALA A 49 -27.26 -15.18 5.21
N ARG A 50 -27.87 -16.36 5.32
CA ARG A 50 -27.72 -17.33 6.40
C ARG A 50 -26.38 -18.06 6.25
N ALA A 51 -25.27 -17.36 6.37
CA ALA A 51 -23.97 -18.01 6.60
C ALA A 51 -23.85 -18.29 8.09
N ALA A 52 -23.44 -19.51 8.46
CA ALA A 52 -23.04 -19.81 9.84
C ALA A 52 -22.01 -18.76 10.26
N GLU A 53 -22.21 -18.13 11.41
CA GLU A 53 -21.36 -17.02 11.86
C GLU A 53 -19.99 -17.58 12.20
N GLU A 54 -19.02 -17.33 11.33
CA GLU A 54 -17.64 -17.76 11.51
C GLU A 54 -17.03 -17.02 12.70
N SER A 55 -16.26 -17.72 13.53
CA SER A 55 -15.62 -17.09 14.69
C SER A 55 -14.63 -16.01 14.24
N GLU A 56 -14.47 -14.95 15.03
CA GLU A 56 -13.53 -13.87 14.75
C GLU A 56 -12.09 -14.37 14.63
N THR A 57 -11.73 -15.43 15.36
CA THR A 57 -10.40 -16.05 15.28
C THR A 57 -10.18 -16.79 13.96
N GLU A 58 -11.16 -17.54 13.46
CA GLU A 58 -11.04 -18.20 12.15
C GLU A 58 -11.06 -17.18 11.03
N LEU A 59 -11.85 -16.13 11.13
CA LEU A 59 -11.86 -15.05 10.17
C LEU A 59 -10.52 -14.30 10.18
N ALA A 60 -9.87 -14.12 11.35
CA ALA A 60 -8.53 -13.54 11.45
C ALA A 60 -7.51 -14.36 10.67
N LYS A 61 -7.51 -15.68 10.79
CA LYS A 61 -6.64 -16.57 10.02
C LYS A 61 -6.87 -16.42 8.50
N LYS A 62 -8.14 -16.37 8.07
CA LYS A 62 -8.48 -16.17 6.65
C LYS A 62 -7.95 -14.84 6.11
N THR A 63 -8.05 -13.74 6.87
CA THR A 63 -7.57 -12.42 6.43
C THR A 63 -6.05 -12.34 6.29
N GLN A 64 -5.33 -13.25 6.95
CA GLN A 64 -3.87 -13.36 6.91
C GLN A 64 -3.38 -14.20 5.72
N ASN A 65 -4.29 -14.82 4.98
CA ASN A 65 -4.00 -15.60 3.78
C ASN A 65 -4.19 -14.72 2.52
N PRO A 66 -3.12 -14.35 1.78
CA PRO A 66 -3.22 -13.54 0.57
C PRO A 66 -3.98 -14.20 -0.59
N VAL A 67 -4.18 -15.52 -0.52
CA VAL A 67 -4.95 -16.29 -1.52
C VAL A 67 -6.21 -16.90 -0.92
N ALA A 68 -6.75 -16.30 0.14
CA ALA A 68 -8.00 -16.71 0.72
C ALA A 68 -9.19 -16.48 -0.23
N ASP A 69 -10.19 -17.33 -0.07
CA ASP A 69 -11.48 -17.19 -0.73
C ASP A 69 -12.37 -16.15 0.00
N LEU A 70 -11.84 -14.94 0.16
CA LEU A 70 -12.44 -13.84 0.90
C LEU A 70 -12.21 -12.52 0.18
N ILE A 71 -13.28 -11.81 -0.13
CA ILE A 71 -13.18 -10.44 -0.66
C ILE A 71 -12.77 -9.52 0.47
N SER A 72 -11.71 -8.76 0.26
CA SER A 72 -11.26 -7.78 1.24
C SER A 72 -10.89 -6.45 0.59
N LEU A 73 -11.12 -5.37 1.33
CA LEU A 73 -10.71 -4.03 0.94
C LEU A 73 -9.84 -3.41 2.05
N PRO A 74 -8.53 -3.75 2.10
CA PRO A 74 -7.59 -3.08 2.98
C PRO A 74 -7.33 -1.63 2.55
N LEU A 75 -7.40 -0.73 3.53
CA LEU A 75 -6.85 0.61 3.49
C LEU A 75 -5.63 0.61 4.40
N GLN A 76 -4.44 0.60 3.81
CA GLN A 76 -3.17 0.51 4.53
C GLN A 76 -2.40 1.82 4.41
N ASN A 77 -2.20 2.49 5.52
CA ASN A 77 -1.40 3.71 5.58
C ASN A 77 0.00 3.40 6.14
N ASN A 78 1.04 3.75 5.39
CA ASN A 78 2.44 3.67 5.80
C ASN A 78 2.96 5.09 6.01
N MET A 79 3.32 5.42 7.24
CA MET A 79 4.02 6.63 7.60
C MET A 79 5.52 6.30 7.67
N ASN A 80 6.27 6.78 6.70
CA ASN A 80 7.70 6.53 6.53
C ASN A 80 8.47 7.74 7.02
N GLY A 81 9.14 7.63 8.16
CA GLY A 81 9.85 8.75 8.80
C GLY A 81 11.37 8.64 8.73
N GLY A 82 12.04 9.73 9.06
CA GLY A 82 13.51 9.82 9.04
C GLY A 82 14.10 9.96 7.64
N ILE A 83 13.35 10.50 6.66
CA ILE A 83 13.83 10.60 5.29
C ILE A 83 14.72 11.82 5.11
N GLY A 84 15.94 11.57 4.63
CA GLY A 84 16.92 12.61 4.28
C GLY A 84 17.41 13.44 5.46
N PRO A 85 18.21 14.48 5.21
CA PRO A 85 18.91 15.23 6.25
C PRO A 85 17.99 16.04 7.18
N ASN A 86 16.74 16.28 6.76
CA ASN A 86 15.74 17.03 7.51
C ASN A 86 14.73 16.15 8.22
N ASN A 87 14.96 14.83 8.32
CA ASN A 87 14.07 13.87 8.99
C ASN A 87 12.61 14.00 8.53
N ARG A 88 12.39 14.12 7.23
CA ARG A 88 11.05 14.28 6.66
C ARG A 88 10.24 13.00 6.76
N MET A 89 8.93 13.15 6.61
CA MET A 89 7.98 12.02 6.65
C MET A 89 7.19 11.95 5.35
N GLN A 90 7.25 10.78 4.69
CA GLN A 90 6.38 10.41 3.58
C GLN A 90 5.16 9.68 4.12
N ASN A 91 4.01 9.92 3.52
CA ASN A 91 2.79 9.17 3.80
C ASN A 91 2.33 8.45 2.54
N VAL A 92 2.07 7.14 2.65
CA VAL A 92 1.58 6.29 1.55
C VAL A 92 0.33 5.55 1.99
N LEU A 93 -0.82 5.99 1.49
CA LEU A 93 -2.09 5.28 1.67
C LEU A 93 -2.31 4.35 0.48
N ASN A 94 -2.28 3.04 0.74
CA ASN A 94 -2.58 2.01 -0.24
C ASN A 94 -4.03 1.57 -0.11
N VAL A 95 -4.80 1.67 -1.19
CA VAL A 95 -6.11 1.02 -1.35
C VAL A 95 -5.85 -0.32 -2.03
N GLN A 96 -6.19 -1.44 -1.35
CA GLN A 96 -5.73 -2.77 -1.77
C GLN A 96 -6.89 -3.79 -1.91
N PRO A 97 -7.81 -3.63 -2.88
CA PRO A 97 -8.85 -4.64 -3.08
C PRO A 97 -8.24 -6.01 -3.44
N VAL A 98 -8.74 -7.04 -2.77
CA VAL A 98 -8.47 -8.45 -3.07
C VAL A 98 -9.78 -9.12 -3.42
N ILE A 99 -9.86 -9.69 -4.62
CA ILE A 99 -11.08 -10.29 -5.16
C ILE A 99 -10.76 -11.71 -5.64
N PRO A 100 -11.26 -12.76 -4.95
CA PRO A 100 -11.17 -14.12 -5.41
C PRO A 100 -12.29 -14.44 -6.40
N ILE A 101 -11.93 -15.03 -7.53
CA ILE A 101 -12.81 -15.46 -8.61
C ILE A 101 -12.67 -16.97 -8.74
N SER A 102 -13.74 -17.73 -8.55
CA SER A 102 -13.73 -19.18 -8.78
C SER A 102 -13.74 -19.44 -10.28
N LEU A 103 -12.68 -20.09 -10.78
CA LEU A 103 -12.61 -20.50 -12.18
C LEU A 103 -13.34 -21.84 -12.41
N ASN A 104 -13.15 -22.78 -11.48
CA ASN A 104 -13.81 -24.08 -11.45
C ASN A 104 -13.71 -24.67 -10.03
N SER A 105 -14.05 -25.96 -9.85
CA SER A 105 -13.97 -26.63 -8.55
C SER A 105 -12.56 -26.83 -8.00
N GLU A 106 -11.54 -26.72 -8.84
CA GLU A 106 -10.15 -26.99 -8.48
C GLU A 106 -9.31 -25.70 -8.36
N TRP A 107 -9.67 -24.63 -9.06
CA TRP A 107 -8.86 -23.44 -9.19
C TRP A 107 -9.61 -22.13 -8.93
N ASN A 108 -8.97 -21.26 -8.19
CA ASN A 108 -9.35 -19.86 -7.98
C ASN A 108 -8.32 -18.92 -8.64
N LEU A 109 -8.81 -17.83 -9.20
CA LEU A 109 -8.01 -16.67 -9.57
C LEU A 109 -8.19 -15.58 -8.51
N ILE A 110 -7.13 -15.23 -7.81
CA ILE A 110 -7.17 -14.18 -6.79
C ILE A 110 -6.47 -12.96 -7.35
N THR A 111 -7.23 -11.88 -7.54
CA THR A 111 -6.68 -10.59 -7.98
C THR A 111 -6.41 -9.72 -6.76
N ARG A 112 -5.22 -9.13 -6.71
CA ARG A 112 -4.82 -8.14 -5.73
C ARG A 112 -4.36 -6.89 -6.46
N THR A 113 -5.02 -5.77 -6.20
CA THR A 113 -4.65 -4.47 -6.75
C THR A 113 -4.10 -3.60 -5.61
N ILE A 114 -3.02 -2.89 -5.82
CA ILE A 114 -2.47 -1.90 -4.89
C ILE A 114 -2.48 -0.56 -5.59
N MET A 115 -3.26 0.37 -5.07
CA MET A 115 -3.36 1.75 -5.57
C MET A 115 -2.79 2.69 -4.51
N PRO A 116 -1.54 3.18 -4.67
CA PRO A 116 -0.92 4.08 -3.71
C PRO A 116 -1.34 5.53 -3.93
N ILE A 117 -1.71 6.20 -2.85
CA ILE A 117 -1.86 7.66 -2.76
C ILE A 117 -0.70 8.14 -1.90
N ILE A 118 0.18 8.95 -2.49
CA ILE A 118 1.46 9.29 -1.90
C ILE A 118 1.51 10.79 -1.59
N ALA A 119 1.82 11.14 -0.35
CA ALA A 119 2.26 12.46 0.04
C ALA A 119 3.79 12.41 0.21
N GLN A 120 4.49 12.88 -0.81
CA GLN A 120 5.94 12.90 -0.90
C GLN A 120 6.47 14.23 -0.35
N PRO A 121 7.30 14.20 0.71
CA PRO A 121 7.88 15.42 1.24
C PRO A 121 8.98 15.95 0.32
N LYS A 122 9.22 17.23 0.40
CA LYS A 122 10.39 17.90 -0.16
C LYS A 122 11.68 17.30 0.40
N LEU A 123 12.54 16.78 -0.45
CA LEU A 123 13.79 16.14 -0.03
C LEU A 123 15.02 17.04 -0.22
N ASN A 124 14.95 18.02 -1.12
CA ASN A 124 16.04 18.97 -1.42
C ASN A 124 15.48 20.38 -1.67
N THR A 125 16.35 21.35 -1.92
CA THR A 125 15.96 22.76 -2.12
C THR A 125 15.18 23.01 -3.42
N THR A 126 15.27 22.11 -4.39
CA THR A 126 14.63 22.23 -5.72
C THR A 126 13.32 21.45 -5.84
N SER A 127 13.02 20.53 -4.90
CA SER A 127 11.75 19.81 -4.85
C SER A 127 10.72 20.53 -3.99
N GLU A 128 9.44 20.22 -4.19
CA GLU A 128 8.33 20.71 -3.36
C GLU A 128 7.62 19.54 -2.69
N ASP A 129 6.83 19.82 -1.65
CA ASP A 129 5.92 18.86 -1.07
C ASP A 129 4.86 18.53 -2.15
N THR A 130 4.75 17.26 -2.52
CA THR A 130 3.91 16.80 -3.63
C THR A 130 3.01 15.68 -3.15
N TRP A 131 1.79 15.66 -3.61
CA TRP A 131 0.91 14.51 -3.42
C TRP A 131 0.31 14.06 -4.75
N GLY A 132 0.03 12.78 -4.87
CA GLY A 132 -0.53 12.21 -6.10
C GLY A 132 -0.73 10.71 -6.01
N LEU A 133 -1.26 10.16 -7.09
CA LEU A 133 -1.28 8.72 -7.26
C LEU A 133 0.13 8.22 -7.57
N GLY A 134 0.48 7.07 -7.02
CA GLY A 134 1.63 6.30 -7.44
C GLY A 134 1.28 5.32 -8.57
N ASP A 135 2.23 4.46 -8.89
CA ASP A 135 2.01 3.42 -9.89
C ASP A 135 1.17 2.29 -9.29
N VAL A 136 0.09 1.94 -9.97
CA VAL A 136 -0.81 0.86 -9.56
C VAL A 136 -0.14 -0.47 -9.87
N ASN A 137 -0.15 -1.38 -8.89
CA ASN A 137 0.30 -2.76 -9.08
C ASN A 137 -0.90 -3.71 -9.04
N VAL A 138 -1.01 -4.57 -10.03
CA VAL A 138 -2.04 -5.61 -10.13
C VAL A 138 -1.35 -6.97 -10.20
N THR A 139 -1.69 -7.85 -9.27
CA THR A 139 -1.24 -9.24 -9.26
C THR A 139 -2.43 -10.19 -9.38
N ALA A 140 -2.30 -11.21 -10.20
CA ALA A 140 -3.31 -12.23 -10.40
C ALA A 140 -2.70 -13.60 -10.04
N PHE A 141 -3.10 -14.17 -8.90
CA PHE A 141 -2.63 -15.48 -8.45
C PHE A 141 -3.59 -16.58 -8.89
N LEU A 142 -3.09 -17.59 -9.59
CA LEU A 142 -3.75 -18.87 -9.73
C LEU A 142 -3.43 -19.70 -8.49
N SER A 143 -4.46 -20.15 -7.78
CA SER A 143 -4.34 -20.89 -6.52
C SER A 143 -5.33 -22.05 -6.49
N PRO A 144 -4.95 -23.25 -5.96
CA PRO A 144 -5.88 -24.33 -5.79
C PRO A 144 -7.05 -23.94 -4.86
N ALA A 145 -8.26 -24.34 -5.24
CA ALA A 145 -9.47 -24.05 -4.46
C ALA A 145 -9.50 -24.83 -3.12
N ASN A 146 -8.87 -26.03 -3.10
CA ASN A 146 -8.80 -26.91 -1.94
C ASN A 146 -7.34 -27.20 -1.60
N SER A 147 -6.72 -26.34 -0.81
CA SER A 147 -5.27 -26.39 -0.54
C SER A 147 -4.88 -27.03 0.80
N GLY A 148 -5.84 -27.46 1.62
CA GLY A 148 -5.56 -28.03 2.94
C GLY A 148 -4.84 -27.02 3.86
N SER A 149 -3.83 -27.52 4.62
CA SER A 149 -3.04 -26.67 5.52
C SER A 149 -1.93 -25.88 4.82
N PHE A 150 -1.54 -26.26 3.61
CA PHE A 150 -0.54 -25.56 2.81
C PHE A 150 -1.22 -24.93 1.60
N MET A 151 -1.18 -23.61 1.55
CA MET A 151 -1.79 -22.80 0.52
C MET A 151 -0.72 -22.10 -0.30
N TRP A 152 -0.93 -22.00 -1.61
CA TRP A 152 -0.01 -21.32 -2.50
C TRP A 152 -0.73 -20.71 -3.69
N GLY A 153 -0.07 -19.78 -4.33
CA GLY A 153 -0.53 -19.17 -5.57
C GLY A 153 0.64 -18.64 -6.37
N VAL A 154 0.51 -18.72 -7.68
CA VAL A 154 1.51 -18.18 -8.61
C VAL A 154 0.81 -17.37 -9.70
N GLY A 155 1.48 -16.39 -10.23
CA GLY A 155 0.92 -15.63 -11.34
C GLY A 155 1.68 -14.38 -11.69
N PRO A 156 1.23 -13.65 -12.70
CA PRO A 156 1.83 -12.39 -13.12
C PRO A 156 1.50 -11.24 -12.15
N SER A 157 2.45 -10.34 -12.01
CA SER A 157 2.26 -9.00 -11.46
C SER A 157 2.58 -7.96 -12.51
N ILE A 158 1.75 -6.94 -12.63
CA ILE A 158 1.90 -5.85 -13.59
C ILE A 158 1.86 -4.54 -12.83
N GLN A 159 2.85 -3.69 -13.03
CA GLN A 159 2.87 -2.31 -12.58
C GLN A 159 2.48 -1.41 -13.73
N LEU A 160 1.47 -0.57 -13.49
CA LEU A 160 0.94 0.39 -14.45
C LEU A 160 1.58 1.76 -14.19
N ALA A 161 2.00 2.44 -15.25
CA ALA A 161 2.58 3.79 -15.18
C ALA A 161 1.50 4.85 -14.90
N THR A 162 0.81 4.75 -13.77
CA THR A 162 -0.33 5.61 -13.39
C THR A 162 0.06 6.78 -12.48
N GLY A 163 1.33 6.86 -12.07
CA GLY A 163 1.83 7.94 -11.22
C GLY A 163 1.56 9.32 -11.83
N THR A 164 0.92 10.20 -11.04
CA THR A 164 0.49 11.53 -11.52
C THR A 164 1.61 12.57 -11.48
N HIS A 165 2.68 12.32 -10.72
CA HIS A 165 3.85 13.18 -10.60
C HIS A 165 5.15 12.37 -10.67
N ASP A 166 6.24 13.01 -11.09
CA ASP A 166 7.57 12.40 -11.14
C ASP A 166 8.08 11.92 -9.78
N ALA A 167 7.62 12.57 -8.71
CA ALA A 167 7.96 12.21 -7.34
C ALA A 167 7.09 11.06 -6.77
N THR A 168 5.99 10.69 -7.42
CA THR A 168 5.06 9.66 -6.95
C THR A 168 4.97 8.44 -7.84
N GLY A 169 5.49 8.51 -9.08
CA GLY A 169 5.47 7.40 -10.04
C GLY A 169 6.78 7.23 -10.80
N THR A 170 7.00 6.03 -11.30
CA THR A 170 8.19 5.68 -12.08
C THR A 170 8.05 6.03 -13.55
N ARG A 171 6.81 6.21 -14.05
CA ARG A 171 6.45 6.35 -15.46
C ARG A 171 6.89 5.16 -16.32
N GLN A 172 7.03 3.99 -15.68
CA GLN A 172 7.42 2.75 -16.32
C GLN A 172 6.32 1.70 -16.15
N TRP A 173 6.00 1.02 -17.24
CA TRP A 173 5.22 -0.22 -17.23
C TRP A 173 6.18 -1.35 -16.93
N ALA A 174 5.85 -2.15 -15.93
CA ALA A 174 6.68 -3.29 -15.56
C ALA A 174 5.81 -4.52 -15.34
N ALA A 175 6.38 -5.69 -15.58
CA ALA A 175 5.71 -6.96 -15.33
C ALA A 175 6.72 -8.01 -14.87
N GLY A 176 6.19 -9.06 -14.23
CA GLY A 176 6.98 -10.19 -13.83
C GLY A 176 6.22 -11.18 -12.97
N PRO A 177 6.86 -12.24 -12.49
CA PRO A 177 6.25 -13.29 -11.70
C PRO A 177 6.04 -12.87 -10.25
N SER A 178 4.99 -13.45 -9.65
CA SER A 178 4.72 -13.43 -8.22
C SER A 178 4.38 -14.82 -7.73
N VAL A 179 4.86 -15.15 -6.54
CA VAL A 179 4.59 -16.41 -5.85
C VAL A 179 4.23 -16.10 -4.40
N VAL A 180 3.24 -16.78 -3.89
CA VAL A 180 2.88 -16.77 -2.47
C VAL A 180 2.71 -18.19 -1.98
N ALA A 181 3.19 -18.45 -0.78
CA ALA A 181 2.98 -19.72 -0.10
C ALA A 181 2.85 -19.51 1.41
N LEU A 182 1.98 -20.27 2.05
CA LEU A 182 1.76 -20.22 3.48
C LEU A 182 1.24 -21.54 4.04
N THR A 183 1.39 -21.69 5.34
CA THR A 183 0.79 -22.78 6.11
C THR A 183 0.05 -22.23 7.31
N MET A 184 -1.01 -22.94 7.69
CA MET A 184 -1.79 -22.67 8.90
C MET A 184 -1.70 -23.87 9.83
N GLN A 185 -1.13 -23.68 11.03
CA GLN A 185 -0.96 -24.73 12.02
C GLN A 185 -1.35 -24.20 13.41
N GLY A 186 -2.47 -24.69 13.92
CA GLY A 186 -3.02 -24.20 15.19
C GLY A 186 -3.23 -22.67 15.16
N PRO A 187 -2.61 -21.90 16.08
CA PRO A 187 -2.72 -20.45 16.09
C PRO A 187 -1.81 -19.75 15.08
N TRP A 188 -0.89 -20.46 14.43
CA TRP A 188 0.12 -19.89 13.54
C TRP A 188 -0.36 -19.80 12.10
N VAL A 189 -0.05 -18.67 11.47
CA VAL A 189 -0.10 -18.50 10.01
C VAL A 189 1.27 -18.00 9.58
N ILE A 190 2.00 -18.82 8.85
CA ILE A 190 3.39 -18.56 8.46
C ILE A 190 3.51 -18.69 6.95
N GLY A 191 4.11 -17.71 6.31
CA GLY A 191 4.27 -17.75 4.86
C GLY A 191 5.10 -16.60 4.34
N GLY A 192 5.06 -16.44 3.02
CA GLY A 192 5.74 -15.36 2.33
C GLY A 192 5.21 -15.15 0.92
N LEU A 193 5.40 -13.94 0.44
CA LEU A 193 5.14 -13.51 -0.92
C LEU A 193 6.44 -13.01 -1.52
N VAL A 194 6.74 -13.42 -2.74
CA VAL A 194 7.88 -12.95 -3.53
C VAL A 194 7.36 -12.46 -4.87
N GLN A 195 7.83 -11.30 -5.28
CA GLN A 195 7.51 -10.68 -6.56
C GLN A 195 8.78 -10.11 -7.17
N GLN A 196 8.95 -10.26 -8.47
CA GLN A 196 9.97 -9.58 -9.26
C GLN A 196 9.30 -8.97 -10.49
N VAL A 197 9.60 -7.70 -10.76
CA VAL A 197 9.11 -7.01 -11.96
C VAL A 197 10.24 -6.31 -12.70
N TRP A 198 10.13 -6.25 -14.02
CA TRP A 198 11.05 -5.55 -14.93
C TRP A 198 10.25 -4.62 -15.83
N SER A 199 10.76 -3.41 -16.06
CA SER A 199 10.14 -2.50 -17.04
C SER A 199 10.29 -3.04 -18.46
N PHE A 200 9.22 -2.91 -19.24
CA PHE A 200 9.18 -3.30 -20.64
C PHE A 200 8.72 -2.18 -21.57
N ALA A 201 8.13 -1.12 -21.01
CA ALA A 201 7.68 0.08 -21.73
C ALA A 201 7.60 1.26 -20.76
N GLY A 202 7.54 2.48 -21.30
CA GLY A 202 7.39 3.69 -20.51
C GLY A 202 8.15 4.88 -21.08
N ASN A 203 8.45 5.84 -20.22
CA ASN A 203 9.19 7.04 -20.61
C ASN A 203 10.69 6.72 -20.69
N SER A 204 11.30 6.94 -21.89
CA SER A 204 12.72 6.69 -22.15
C SER A 204 13.66 7.59 -21.33
N ASP A 205 13.19 8.76 -20.87
CA ASP A 205 13.98 9.68 -20.06
C ASP A 205 14.04 9.26 -18.57
N ARG A 206 13.29 8.22 -18.22
CA ARG A 206 13.26 7.66 -16.86
C ARG A 206 14.06 6.37 -16.80
N ARG A 207 14.70 6.16 -15.66
CA ARG A 207 15.47 4.94 -15.39
C ARG A 207 14.59 3.70 -15.54
N SER A 208 15.15 2.63 -16.10
CA SER A 208 14.54 1.31 -16.12
C SER A 208 14.17 0.86 -14.71
N LEU A 209 13.15 0.03 -14.60
CA LEU A 209 12.71 -0.57 -13.36
C LEU A 209 13.09 -2.05 -13.33
N SER A 210 13.79 -2.47 -12.30
CA SER A 210 14.01 -3.87 -11.97
C SER A 210 13.91 -4.00 -10.45
N GLN A 211 12.75 -4.48 -9.95
CA GLN A 211 12.45 -4.47 -8.52
C GLN A 211 11.97 -5.83 -8.03
N ALA A 212 12.57 -6.25 -6.90
CA ALA A 212 12.10 -7.38 -6.13
C ALA A 212 11.35 -6.91 -4.88
N LEU A 213 10.33 -7.67 -4.51
CA LEU A 213 9.63 -7.56 -3.24
C LEU A 213 9.61 -8.94 -2.58
N VAL A 214 10.02 -9.00 -1.32
CA VAL A 214 9.91 -10.19 -0.48
C VAL A 214 9.16 -9.79 0.79
N GLN A 215 8.04 -10.42 1.03
CA GLN A 215 7.20 -10.16 2.20
C GLN A 215 7.00 -11.46 2.99
N PRO A 216 7.93 -11.84 3.89
CA PRO A 216 7.64 -12.88 4.86
C PRO A 216 6.56 -12.41 5.82
N PHE A 217 5.73 -13.33 6.31
CA PHE A 217 4.77 -13.02 7.36
C PHE A 217 4.64 -14.17 8.35
N ILE A 218 4.59 -13.80 9.62
CA ILE A 218 4.39 -14.71 10.74
C ILE A 218 3.31 -14.06 11.61
N ASN A 219 2.19 -14.76 11.77
CA ASN A 219 1.10 -14.31 12.60
C ASN A 219 0.80 -15.36 13.67
N TYR A 220 0.53 -14.90 14.88
CA TYR A 220 0.09 -15.71 16.00
C TYR A 220 -1.31 -15.26 16.44
N ASN A 221 -2.30 -16.12 16.23
CA ASN A 221 -3.69 -15.81 16.51
C ASN A 221 -4.02 -16.11 17.99
N LEU A 222 -4.62 -15.13 18.63
CA LEU A 222 -5.08 -15.14 20.01
C LEU A 222 -6.61 -15.29 20.04
N PRO A 223 -7.22 -15.58 21.21
CA PRO A 223 -8.67 -15.60 21.33
C PRO A 223 -9.34 -14.26 20.96
N ASN A 224 -10.63 -14.33 20.62
CA ASN A 224 -11.48 -13.16 20.31
C ASN A 224 -10.94 -12.28 19.16
N GLY A 225 -10.36 -12.91 18.15
CA GLY A 225 -9.91 -12.25 16.91
C GLY A 225 -8.64 -11.42 17.04
N TRP A 226 -7.98 -11.38 18.19
CA TRP A 226 -6.68 -10.72 18.33
C TRP A 226 -5.57 -11.54 17.68
N TYR A 227 -4.52 -10.87 17.20
CA TYR A 227 -3.32 -11.52 16.70
C TYR A 227 -2.09 -10.62 16.81
N LEU A 228 -0.93 -11.25 16.91
CA LEU A 228 0.37 -10.62 16.71
C LEU A 228 0.80 -10.87 15.29
N THR A 229 1.47 -9.89 14.67
CA THR A 229 1.89 -9.97 13.27
C THR A 229 3.30 -9.45 13.09
N MET A 230 4.08 -10.15 12.29
CA MET A 230 5.34 -9.69 11.69
C MET A 230 5.19 -9.88 10.17
N SER A 231 5.17 -8.78 9.44
CA SER A 231 5.00 -8.81 7.97
C SER A 231 5.77 -7.65 7.33
N PRO A 232 7.13 -7.66 7.43
CA PRO A 232 7.96 -6.66 6.79
C PRO A 232 7.87 -6.77 5.28
N ILE A 233 7.99 -5.63 4.58
CA ILE A 233 8.06 -5.58 3.12
C ILE A 233 9.49 -5.22 2.74
N ILE A 234 10.28 -6.24 2.43
CA ILE A 234 11.66 -6.11 1.98
C ILE A 234 11.61 -5.81 0.49
N THR A 235 12.31 -4.79 0.04
CA THR A 235 12.40 -4.47 -1.39
C THR A 235 13.85 -4.36 -1.84
N ALA A 236 14.09 -4.71 -3.11
CA ALA A 236 15.37 -4.47 -3.77
C ALA A 236 15.13 -3.78 -5.11
N ASP A 237 15.87 -2.72 -5.37
CA ASP A 237 15.95 -2.04 -6.66
C ASP A 237 17.30 -2.39 -7.30
N TRP A 238 17.27 -3.27 -8.30
CA TRP A 238 18.50 -3.79 -8.93
C TRP A 238 19.21 -2.75 -9.78
N GLU A 239 18.47 -1.73 -10.26
CA GLU A 239 19.00 -0.61 -11.04
C GLU A 239 19.62 0.50 -10.16
N ALA A 240 19.44 0.42 -8.83
CA ALA A 240 20.04 1.38 -7.91
C ALA A 240 21.55 1.21 -7.82
N THR A 241 22.26 2.31 -7.57
CA THR A 241 23.71 2.31 -7.34
C THR A 241 24.09 1.48 -6.11
N ASN A 242 25.34 1.06 -6.03
CA ASN A 242 25.84 0.25 -4.92
C ASN A 242 25.55 0.90 -3.56
N GLY A 243 25.08 0.10 -2.61
CA GLY A 243 24.67 0.54 -1.29
C GLY A 243 23.20 0.96 -1.17
N ASN A 244 22.54 1.29 -2.29
CA ASN A 244 21.16 1.82 -2.29
C ASN A 244 20.11 0.83 -2.82
N LYS A 245 20.47 -0.45 -2.95
CA LYS A 245 19.57 -1.45 -3.55
C LYS A 245 18.47 -1.92 -2.62
N TRP A 246 18.76 -2.05 -1.34
CA TRP A 246 17.90 -2.76 -0.40
C TRP A 246 17.21 -1.83 0.59
N LEU A 247 15.93 -2.11 0.82
CA LEU A 247 15.19 -1.65 2.00
C LEU A 247 14.78 -2.90 2.80
N VAL A 248 15.30 -3.02 4.02
CA VAL A 248 15.04 -4.17 4.90
C VAL A 248 14.44 -3.68 6.21
N PRO A 249 13.10 -3.70 6.34
CA PRO A 249 12.42 -3.41 7.59
C PRO A 249 12.43 -4.62 8.52
N VAL A 250 12.56 -4.37 9.82
CA VAL A 250 12.42 -5.37 10.90
C VAL A 250 11.46 -4.82 11.94
N GLY A 251 10.48 -5.61 12.32
CA GLY A 251 9.47 -5.19 13.29
C GLY A 251 8.21 -6.02 13.20
N GLY A 252 7.18 -5.55 13.85
CA GLY A 252 5.90 -6.24 13.89
C GLY A 252 4.81 -5.37 14.53
N GLY A 253 3.71 -5.99 14.86
CA GLY A 253 2.57 -5.29 15.41
C GLY A 253 1.50 -6.22 15.95
N ALA A 254 0.34 -5.67 16.18
CA ALA A 254 -0.85 -6.39 16.63
C ALA A 254 -2.06 -5.96 15.81
N GLY A 255 -3.02 -6.85 15.71
CA GLY A 255 -4.28 -6.58 15.06
C GLY A 255 -5.44 -7.30 15.71
N LYS A 256 -6.62 -6.94 15.25
CA LYS A 256 -7.87 -7.54 15.71
C LYS A 256 -8.88 -7.60 14.56
N VAL A 257 -9.53 -8.76 14.44
CA VAL A 257 -10.76 -8.89 13.68
C VAL A 257 -11.94 -8.66 14.63
N PHE A 258 -12.89 -7.87 14.20
CA PHE A 258 -14.07 -7.50 14.97
C PHE A 258 -15.25 -7.21 14.03
N ARG A 259 -16.45 -7.12 14.59
CA ARG A 259 -17.66 -6.81 13.80
C ARG A 259 -18.25 -5.48 14.22
N ILE A 260 -18.74 -4.73 13.24
CA ILE A 260 -19.62 -3.58 13.44
C ILE A 260 -20.96 -3.97 12.82
N GLY A 261 -21.94 -4.26 13.66
CA GLY A 261 -23.17 -4.90 13.20
C GLY A 261 -22.88 -6.28 12.60
N LYS A 262 -23.24 -6.48 11.32
CA LYS A 262 -22.98 -7.74 10.60
C LYS A 262 -21.69 -7.71 9.78
N LEU A 263 -21.02 -6.56 9.67
CA LEU A 263 -19.85 -6.38 8.85
C LEU A 263 -18.58 -6.69 9.64
N PRO A 264 -17.78 -7.64 9.17
CA PRO A 264 -16.48 -7.91 9.77
C PRO A 264 -15.42 -6.95 9.23
N PHE A 265 -14.55 -6.51 10.16
CA PHE A 265 -13.40 -5.66 9.91
C PHE A 265 -12.14 -6.31 10.46
N ASN A 266 -11.02 -6.03 9.83
CA ASN A 266 -9.69 -6.32 10.35
C ASN A 266 -8.92 -5.01 10.50
N ALA A 267 -8.44 -4.70 11.71
CA ALA A 267 -7.57 -3.56 11.95
C ALA A 267 -6.24 -4.02 12.54
N ASN A 268 -5.15 -3.40 12.10
CA ASN A 268 -3.83 -3.64 12.69
C ASN A 268 -2.97 -2.38 12.72
N VAL A 269 -2.00 -2.41 13.63
CA VAL A 269 -0.94 -1.43 13.74
C VAL A 269 0.39 -2.16 13.85
N GLY A 270 1.42 -1.64 13.17
CA GLY A 270 2.77 -2.18 13.22
C GLY A 270 3.82 -1.09 13.16
N TYR A 271 4.99 -1.38 13.74
CA TYR A 271 6.19 -0.56 13.66
C TYR A 271 7.33 -1.40 13.07
N TYR A 272 8.06 -0.80 12.13
CA TYR A 272 9.19 -1.41 11.44
C TYR A 272 10.36 -0.43 11.41
N ALA A 273 11.50 -0.84 11.97
CA ALA A 273 12.76 -0.13 11.82
C ALA A 273 13.45 -0.60 10.53
N ASN A 274 13.90 0.30 9.69
CA ASN A 274 14.57 -0.04 8.44
C ASN A 274 16.07 -0.21 8.71
N VAL A 275 16.51 -1.46 8.98
CA VAL A 275 17.89 -1.78 9.35
C VAL A 275 18.86 -1.69 8.17
N VAL A 276 18.36 -1.85 6.95
CA VAL A 276 19.05 -1.51 5.70
C VAL A 276 18.13 -0.62 4.91
N ARG A 277 18.62 0.48 4.39
CA ARG A 277 17.84 1.43 3.61
C ARG A 277 18.69 2.15 2.57
N PRO A 278 18.09 2.57 1.44
CA PRO A 278 18.76 3.46 0.49
C PRO A 278 18.94 4.86 1.10
N ASP A 279 19.82 5.65 0.53
CA ASP A 279 19.99 7.06 0.85
C ASP A 279 19.45 7.94 -0.32
N PRO A 280 18.50 8.86 -0.07
CA PRO A 280 17.76 9.12 1.16
C PRO A 280 16.55 8.17 1.31
N GLY A 281 16.52 7.30 2.30
CA GLY A 281 15.42 6.40 2.59
C GLY A 281 14.88 6.59 4.02
N PRO A 282 13.71 6.01 4.34
CA PRO A 282 13.12 6.12 5.67
C PRO A 282 13.89 5.32 6.71
N ASP A 283 14.02 5.86 7.93
CA ASP A 283 14.58 5.15 9.09
C ASP A 283 13.59 4.14 9.65
N TRP A 284 12.30 4.46 9.59
CA TRP A 284 11.24 3.66 10.16
C TRP A 284 9.92 3.84 9.40
N THR A 285 9.06 2.86 9.60
CA THR A 285 7.68 2.86 9.07
C THR A 285 6.70 2.50 10.16
N VAL A 286 5.70 3.35 10.41
CA VAL A 286 4.47 2.98 11.14
C VAL A 286 3.42 2.62 10.11
N ARG A 287 2.86 1.42 10.26
CA ARG A 287 1.78 0.91 9.41
C ARG A 287 0.48 0.84 10.17
N LEU A 288 -0.55 1.47 9.63
CA LEU A 288 -1.92 1.36 10.09
C LEU A 288 -2.74 0.73 8.98
N GLN A 289 -3.58 -0.23 9.31
CA GLN A 289 -4.46 -0.86 8.32
C GLN A 289 -5.85 -1.07 8.91
N ILE A 290 -6.85 -0.81 8.10
CA ILE A 290 -8.22 -1.28 8.31
C ILE A 290 -8.71 -1.95 7.04
N ALA A 291 -9.33 -3.10 7.15
CA ALA A 291 -9.88 -3.84 6.01
C ALA A 291 -11.33 -4.19 6.27
N LEU A 292 -12.20 -3.90 5.30
CA LEU A 292 -13.55 -4.45 5.25
C LEU A 292 -13.46 -5.85 4.62
N LEU A 293 -14.15 -6.82 5.22
CA LEU A 293 -14.16 -8.22 4.80
C LEU A 293 -15.56 -8.56 4.33
N LEU A 294 -15.67 -9.13 3.13
CA LEU A 294 -16.97 -9.40 2.52
C LEU A 294 -17.02 -10.86 2.06
N PRO A 295 -18.09 -11.60 2.39
CA PRO A 295 -18.28 -12.95 1.85
C PRO A 295 -18.55 -12.88 0.34
N LYS A 296 -18.07 -13.87 -0.42
CA LYS A 296 -18.28 -13.96 -1.87
C LYS A 296 -19.75 -13.90 -2.28
N SER A 297 -20.63 -14.44 -1.45
CA SER A 297 -22.09 -14.46 -1.71
C SER A 297 -22.74 -13.08 -1.89
N ILE A 298 -22.00 -11.99 -1.67
CA ILE A 298 -22.47 -10.64 -1.95
C ILE A 298 -22.43 -10.32 -3.45
N PHE A 299 -21.49 -10.89 -4.19
CA PHE A 299 -21.26 -10.56 -5.60
C PHE A 299 -21.55 -11.73 -6.55
N TRP A 300 -21.55 -12.97 -6.03
CA TRP A 300 -21.72 -14.18 -6.82
C TRP A 300 -22.76 -15.06 -6.17
N ASN A 301 -24.00 -15.06 -6.72
CA ASN A 301 -25.06 -16.01 -6.38
C ASN A 301 -24.86 -17.32 -7.14
#